data_785af261ed4d7cd8bad8915f26a0cb5f
#
_entry.id   785af261ed4d7cd8bad8915f26a0cb5f
#
_cell.length_a   1.000
_cell.length_b   1.000
_cell.length_c   1.000
_cell.angle_alpha   90.00
_cell.angle_beta   90.00
_cell.angle_gamma   90.00
#
_symmetry.space_group_name_H-M   'P 1'
#
loop_
_entity.id
_entity.type
_entity.pdbx_description
1 polymer ?
#
loop_
_entity_poly.entity_id
_entity_poly.type
_entity_poly.pdbx_seq_one_letter_code
_entity_poly.pdbx_strand_id
1 'polypeptide(L)'
;MRLVIMMSFALSFLPGLQAFTMSDNSMPSAKETDVEAAVCGVFREPLMFWLWHTMAGKANPRSLTNIPGVEPVKFKTRDGITLGGYKLAAKNPKAYLLVAQGNAMIADRLAADLQFFRDLGSDVYIYDYRGYGVSHGKSRLAAIVDDYIEIVGHLNTLGYGKRFLYGISMGGVILLNAVGNTNLYSRLIVDSAPARISNLGCPERYDPVAHLPNDGARVMIISGGRDSVVPPGQMDELIRLARTRGARILEDPEFAHPYQDSSAALHRRRQHEVADFLSQE
;
A
#
# COMPACT_ATOMS: atom_id res chain seq x y z
N MET A 1 -28.32 5.19 -2.65
CA MET A 1 -28.34 3.75 -2.96
C MET A 1 -27.33 3.53 -4.08
N ARG A 2 -26.05 3.30 -3.73
CA ARG A 2 -24.96 3.07 -4.70
C ARG A 2 -24.75 1.56 -4.83
N LEU A 3 -24.96 1.07 -6.04
CA LEU A 3 -24.80 -0.33 -6.41
C LEU A 3 -23.31 -0.71 -6.34
N VAL A 4 -22.92 -1.46 -5.33
CA VAL A 4 -21.60 -2.08 -5.24
C VAL A 4 -21.68 -3.37 -6.04
N ILE A 5 -21.17 -3.37 -7.26
CA ILE A 5 -21.04 -4.59 -8.06
C ILE A 5 -19.84 -5.36 -7.52
N MET A 6 -20.12 -6.39 -6.76
CA MET A 6 -19.15 -7.45 -6.43
C MET A 6 -18.91 -8.28 -7.70
N MET A 7 -17.75 -8.10 -8.32
CA MET A 7 -17.27 -9.04 -9.33
C MET A 7 -16.19 -9.93 -8.72
N SER A 8 -16.62 -11.07 -8.20
CA SER A 8 -15.72 -12.20 -7.98
C SER A 8 -15.38 -12.78 -9.36
N PHE A 9 -14.19 -12.48 -9.87
CA PHE A 9 -13.71 -13.08 -11.10
C PHE A 9 -13.08 -14.45 -10.82
N ALA A 10 -13.88 -15.50 -11.00
CA ALA A 10 -13.36 -16.82 -11.31
C ALA A 10 -13.02 -16.84 -12.80
N LEU A 11 -11.75 -16.67 -13.17
CA LEU A 11 -11.29 -16.92 -14.53
C LEU A 11 -11.00 -18.41 -14.69
N SER A 12 -11.92 -19.11 -15.35
CA SER A 12 -11.74 -20.47 -15.82
C SER A 12 -10.66 -20.54 -16.88
N PHE A 13 -9.81 -21.54 -16.77
CA PHE A 13 -8.72 -21.87 -17.68
C PHE A 13 -9.20 -22.16 -19.11
N LEU A 14 -8.51 -21.59 -20.11
CA LEU A 14 -8.44 -22.12 -21.45
C LEU A 14 -7.01 -22.66 -21.65
N PRO A 15 -6.85 -23.94 -22.06
CA PRO A 15 -5.54 -24.49 -22.39
C PRO A 15 -5.20 -24.30 -23.86
N GLY A 16 -3.93 -24.01 -24.12
CA GLY A 16 -3.26 -24.35 -25.37
C GLY A 16 -2.97 -23.22 -26.33
N LEU A 17 -1.74 -22.69 -26.26
CA LEU A 17 -0.99 -22.28 -27.47
C LEU A 17 0.47 -22.66 -27.27
N GLN A 18 0.96 -23.53 -28.14
CA GLN A 18 2.33 -24.05 -28.16
C GLN A 18 3.33 -22.98 -28.56
N ALA A 19 4.47 -23.01 -27.89
CA ALA A 19 5.61 -22.15 -28.14
C ALA A 19 6.31 -22.47 -29.46
N PHE A 20 6.60 -21.44 -30.25
CA PHE A 20 7.62 -21.48 -31.27
C PHE A 20 8.92 -20.99 -30.68
N THR A 21 9.93 -21.85 -30.63
CA THR A 21 11.29 -21.53 -30.25
C THR A 21 12.05 -20.94 -31.45
N MET A 22 12.52 -19.70 -31.30
CA MET A 22 13.65 -19.21 -32.09
C MET A 22 14.83 -18.95 -31.15
N SER A 23 15.90 -19.67 -31.42
CA SER A 23 17.22 -19.49 -30.80
C SER A 23 17.88 -18.26 -31.38
N ASP A 24 18.20 -17.29 -30.54
CA ASP A 24 19.19 -16.28 -30.87
C ASP A 24 20.15 -16.10 -29.69
N ASN A 25 21.39 -16.56 -29.90
CA ASN A 25 22.50 -16.53 -28.97
C ASN A 25 23.21 -15.16 -29.07
N SER A 26 22.73 -14.17 -28.35
CA SER A 26 23.55 -13.01 -28.01
C SER A 26 23.28 -12.68 -26.52
N MET A 27 24.35 -12.76 -25.69
CA MET A 27 24.28 -12.32 -24.30
C MET A 27 23.85 -10.86 -24.26
N PRO A 28 22.73 -10.51 -23.57
CA PRO A 28 22.41 -9.11 -23.33
C PRO A 28 23.35 -8.58 -22.25
N SER A 29 24.03 -7.47 -22.54
CA SER A 29 24.62 -6.58 -21.53
C SER A 29 23.62 -6.32 -20.43
N ALA A 30 24.06 -6.23 -19.16
CA ALA A 30 23.22 -5.88 -18.02
C ALA A 30 22.45 -4.58 -18.32
N LYS A 31 21.25 -4.70 -18.88
CA LYS A 31 20.30 -3.60 -19.02
C LYS A 31 19.76 -3.30 -17.63
N GLU A 32 19.77 -2.02 -17.27
CA GLU A 32 18.88 -1.42 -16.30
C GLU A 32 17.57 -2.22 -16.26
N THR A 33 17.26 -2.79 -15.11
CA THR A 33 16.00 -3.54 -14.92
C THR A 33 14.89 -2.59 -15.32
N ASP A 34 14.12 -2.96 -16.34
CA ASP A 34 13.01 -2.16 -16.85
C ASP A 34 11.96 -2.05 -15.71
N VAL A 35 12.06 -0.96 -14.96
CA VAL A 35 11.22 -0.66 -13.77
C VAL A 35 9.73 -0.64 -14.16
N GLU A 36 9.43 -0.39 -15.43
CA GLU A 36 8.07 -0.43 -15.96
C GLU A 36 7.62 -1.83 -16.42
N ALA A 37 8.42 -2.89 -16.18
CA ALA A 37 8.04 -4.25 -16.55
C ALA A 37 6.81 -4.73 -15.76
N ALA A 38 5.85 -5.33 -16.47
CA ALA A 38 4.67 -5.93 -15.86
C ALA A 38 5.01 -7.30 -15.26
N VAL A 39 5.40 -7.33 -13.97
CA VAL A 39 5.87 -8.53 -13.27
C VAL A 39 4.77 -9.54 -12.99
N CYS A 40 3.52 -9.12 -12.87
CA CYS A 40 2.35 -9.98 -12.65
C CYS A 40 1.65 -10.40 -13.97
N GLY A 41 2.41 -10.37 -15.08
CA GLY A 41 1.93 -10.73 -16.42
C GLY A 41 1.64 -9.53 -17.31
N VAL A 42 2.23 -9.56 -18.51
CA VAL A 42 2.29 -8.43 -19.47
C VAL A 42 0.94 -7.82 -19.85
N PHE A 43 -0.15 -8.61 -19.85
CA PHE A 43 -1.50 -8.13 -20.11
C PHE A 43 -2.32 -7.94 -18.81
N ARG A 44 -2.15 -8.86 -17.86
CA ARG A 44 -2.95 -8.88 -16.63
C ARG A 44 -2.67 -7.68 -15.74
N GLU A 45 -1.41 -7.42 -15.45
CA GLU A 45 -1.03 -6.33 -14.55
C GLU A 45 -1.47 -4.96 -15.07
N PRO A 46 -1.21 -4.57 -16.33
CA PRO A 46 -1.73 -3.32 -16.88
C PRO A 46 -3.25 -3.21 -16.82
N LEU A 47 -3.96 -4.30 -17.14
CA LEU A 47 -5.42 -4.34 -17.11
C LEU A 47 -5.96 -4.16 -15.69
N MET A 48 -5.37 -4.83 -14.71
CA MET A 48 -5.77 -4.71 -13.30
C MET A 48 -5.56 -3.29 -12.78
N PHE A 49 -4.38 -2.69 -13.03
CA PHE A 49 -4.11 -1.32 -12.62
C PHE A 49 -5.02 -0.31 -13.34
N TRP A 50 -5.31 -0.52 -14.62
CA TRP A 50 -6.26 0.30 -15.35
C TRP A 50 -7.67 0.24 -14.74
N LEU A 51 -8.14 -0.96 -14.39
CA LEU A 51 -9.44 -1.15 -13.74
C LEU A 51 -9.48 -0.45 -12.38
N TRP A 52 -8.48 -0.66 -11.55
CA TRP A 52 -8.39 -0.04 -10.23
C TRP A 52 -8.29 1.49 -10.29
N HIS A 53 -7.51 2.02 -11.22
CA HIS A 53 -7.45 3.46 -11.46
C HIS A 53 -8.82 4.01 -11.92
N THR A 54 -9.52 3.30 -12.79
CA THR A 54 -10.88 3.68 -13.23
C THR A 54 -11.85 3.70 -12.04
N MET A 55 -11.77 2.72 -11.14
CA MET A 55 -12.58 2.66 -9.92
C MET A 55 -12.22 3.75 -8.90
N ALA A 56 -10.94 4.09 -8.78
CA ALA A 56 -10.48 5.19 -7.93
C ALA A 56 -11.08 6.53 -8.36
N GLY A 57 -11.33 6.67 -9.65
CA GLY A 57 -11.89 7.89 -10.25
C GLY A 57 -10.89 9.02 -10.38
N LYS A 58 -11.38 10.20 -10.71
CA LYS A 58 -10.53 11.39 -10.91
C LYS A 58 -10.20 12.06 -9.59
N ALA A 59 -8.97 12.54 -9.48
CA ALA A 59 -8.55 13.41 -8.37
C ALA A 59 -9.35 14.73 -8.39
N ASN A 60 -9.69 15.20 -7.17
CA ASN A 60 -10.32 16.49 -6.95
C ASN A 60 -9.57 17.27 -5.85
N PRO A 61 -8.39 17.83 -6.16
CA PRO A 61 -7.60 18.59 -5.17
C PRO A 61 -8.38 19.74 -4.51
N ARG A 62 -9.41 20.26 -5.16
CA ARG A 62 -10.26 21.31 -4.58
C ARG A 62 -11.05 20.86 -3.36
N SER A 63 -11.30 19.56 -3.21
CA SER A 63 -11.99 19.03 -2.03
C SER A 63 -11.17 19.22 -0.75
N LEU A 64 -9.87 19.46 -0.86
CA LEU A 64 -8.94 19.61 0.24
C LEU A 64 -8.73 21.06 0.68
N THR A 65 -9.21 22.06 -0.07
CA THR A 65 -8.97 23.48 0.22
C THR A 65 -9.51 23.94 1.58
N ASN A 66 -10.50 23.21 2.11
CA ASN A 66 -11.13 23.51 3.41
C ASN A 66 -10.54 22.68 4.56
N ILE A 67 -9.53 21.86 4.30
CA ILE A 67 -8.85 21.05 5.33
C ILE A 67 -7.59 21.80 5.78
N PRO A 68 -7.57 22.35 7.01
CA PRO A 68 -6.42 23.10 7.49
C PRO A 68 -5.15 22.23 7.52
N GLY A 69 -4.02 22.82 7.12
CA GLY A 69 -2.70 22.14 7.18
C GLY A 69 -2.49 21.08 6.10
N VAL A 70 -3.36 20.99 5.09
CA VAL A 70 -3.12 20.13 3.93
C VAL A 70 -2.31 20.89 2.89
N GLU A 71 -1.18 20.34 2.52
CA GLU A 71 -0.24 20.90 1.55
C GLU A 71 -0.02 19.89 0.41
N PRO A 72 -0.10 20.32 -0.87
CA PRO A 72 0.29 19.45 -1.97
C PRO A 72 1.81 19.20 -1.91
N VAL A 73 2.21 17.93 -2.09
CA VAL A 73 3.62 17.56 -2.17
C VAL A 73 3.93 16.87 -3.49
N LYS A 74 5.17 16.99 -3.93
CA LYS A 74 5.67 16.30 -5.12
C LYS A 74 6.98 15.61 -4.78
N PHE A 75 7.14 14.40 -5.28
CA PHE A 75 8.36 13.63 -5.21
C PHE A 75 8.81 13.25 -6.62
N LYS A 76 10.07 13.50 -6.96
CA LYS A 76 10.63 13.07 -8.25
C LYS A 76 11.48 11.83 -8.04
N THR A 77 11.07 10.73 -8.65
CA THR A 77 11.76 9.45 -8.60
C THR A 77 13.05 9.47 -9.42
N ARG A 78 13.95 8.51 -9.18
CA ARG A 78 15.22 8.39 -9.92
C ARG A 78 15.02 8.17 -11.41
N ASP A 79 13.94 7.47 -11.81
CA ASP A 79 13.56 7.28 -13.22
C ASP A 79 12.85 8.50 -13.82
N GLY A 80 12.78 9.63 -13.07
CA GLY A 80 12.29 10.91 -13.55
C GLY A 80 10.78 11.12 -13.46
N ILE A 81 10.02 10.17 -12.93
CA ILE A 81 8.57 10.29 -12.74
C ILE A 81 8.29 11.27 -11.59
N THR A 82 7.25 12.09 -11.73
CA THR A 82 6.77 12.96 -10.65
C THR A 82 5.56 12.33 -10.01
N LEU A 83 5.70 11.97 -8.74
CA LEU A 83 4.60 11.53 -7.88
C LEU A 83 4.03 12.73 -7.17
N GLY A 84 2.72 12.86 -7.18
CA GLY A 84 1.97 13.88 -6.46
C GLY A 84 1.27 13.27 -5.25
N GLY A 85 1.00 14.11 -4.26
CA GLY A 85 0.31 13.68 -3.05
C GLY A 85 0.07 14.85 -2.12
N TYR A 86 -0.16 14.54 -0.85
CA TYR A 86 -0.46 15.54 0.17
C TYR A 86 0.30 15.25 1.45
N LYS A 87 0.70 16.34 2.09
CA LYS A 87 1.15 16.37 3.46
C LYS A 87 0.07 17.01 4.32
N LEU A 88 -0.31 16.37 5.41
CA LEU A 88 -1.13 16.95 6.44
C LEU A 88 -0.18 17.36 7.58
N ALA A 89 0.08 18.66 7.68
CA ALA A 89 1.05 19.21 8.62
C ALA A 89 0.50 19.24 10.05
N ALA A 90 1.17 18.58 10.98
CA ALA A 90 0.88 18.63 12.40
C ALA A 90 1.54 19.84 13.06
N LYS A 91 1.06 20.20 14.24
CA LYS A 91 1.68 21.23 15.06
C LYS A 91 2.87 20.64 15.83
N ASN A 92 4.10 21.10 15.50
CA ASN A 92 5.36 20.60 16.11
C ASN A 92 5.57 19.08 16.00
N PRO A 93 5.56 18.50 14.79
CA PRO A 93 5.62 17.07 14.60
C PRO A 93 6.99 16.51 15.04
N LYS A 94 6.95 15.38 15.78
CA LYS A 94 8.15 14.60 16.13
C LYS A 94 8.27 13.32 15.29
N ALA A 95 7.22 12.99 14.56
CA ALA A 95 7.10 11.81 13.73
C ALA A 95 6.54 12.17 12.35
N TYR A 96 6.78 11.31 11.38
CA TYR A 96 5.94 11.25 10.20
C TYR A 96 5.17 9.91 10.17
N LEU A 97 4.01 9.93 9.53
CA LEU A 97 3.26 8.75 9.11
C LEU A 97 3.14 8.77 7.58
N LEU A 98 3.79 7.82 6.90
CA LEU A 98 3.57 7.58 5.47
C LEU A 98 2.46 6.57 5.29
N VAL A 99 1.40 6.96 4.59
CA VAL A 99 0.29 6.08 4.24
C VAL A 99 0.45 5.59 2.81
N ALA A 100 0.45 4.27 2.63
CA ALA A 100 0.33 3.62 1.33
C ALA A 100 -1.11 3.11 1.19
N GLN A 101 -1.83 3.66 0.22
CA GLN A 101 -3.26 3.41 0.03
C GLN A 101 -3.56 2.03 -0.55
N GLY A 102 -4.82 1.60 -0.44
CA GLY A 102 -5.32 0.41 -1.12
C GLY A 102 -5.52 0.60 -2.62
N ASN A 103 -5.85 -0.48 -3.31
CA ASN A 103 -6.31 -0.43 -4.69
C ASN A 103 -7.55 0.45 -4.83
N ALA A 104 -7.73 1.06 -5.99
CA ALA A 104 -8.88 1.90 -6.29
C ALA A 104 -9.08 3.06 -5.29
N MET A 105 -8.00 3.50 -4.64
CA MET A 105 -7.97 4.67 -3.76
C MET A 105 -7.05 5.73 -4.32
N ILE A 106 -7.34 6.99 -4.01
CA ILE A 106 -6.49 8.16 -4.31
C ILE A 106 -6.37 9.03 -3.08
N ALA A 107 -5.25 9.74 -2.98
CA ALA A 107 -4.82 10.46 -1.80
C ALA A 107 -5.83 11.53 -1.32
N ASP A 108 -6.43 12.26 -2.24
CA ASP A 108 -7.37 13.35 -1.90
C ASP A 108 -8.65 12.86 -1.21
N ARG A 109 -9.05 11.61 -1.44
CA ARG A 109 -10.24 11.02 -0.79
C ARG A 109 -9.97 10.53 0.61
N LEU A 110 -8.71 10.24 0.94
CA LEU A 110 -8.29 9.73 2.24
C LEU A 110 -7.89 10.85 3.19
N ALA A 111 -7.47 11.99 2.66
CA ALA A 111 -6.88 13.08 3.44
C ALA A 111 -7.78 13.57 4.59
N ALA A 112 -9.11 13.57 4.40
CA ALA A 112 -10.03 13.99 5.47
C ALA A 112 -9.95 13.06 6.70
N ASP A 113 -9.91 11.75 6.50
CA ASP A 113 -9.82 10.77 7.58
C ASP A 113 -8.42 10.73 8.21
N LEU A 114 -7.40 10.99 7.42
CA LEU A 114 -6.00 11.01 7.88
C LEU A 114 -5.69 12.18 8.82
N GLN A 115 -6.55 13.21 8.90
CA GLN A 115 -6.42 14.28 9.90
C GLN A 115 -6.37 13.74 11.32
N PHE A 116 -7.02 12.61 11.61
CA PHE A 116 -6.96 11.96 12.90
C PHE A 116 -5.51 11.73 13.36
N PHE A 117 -4.65 11.19 12.51
CA PHE A 117 -3.25 10.95 12.84
C PHE A 117 -2.41 12.22 12.91
N ARG A 118 -2.71 13.22 12.07
CA ARG A 118 -2.09 14.55 12.16
C ARG A 118 -2.37 15.19 13.52
N ASP A 119 -3.61 15.11 13.99
CA ASP A 119 -4.04 15.72 15.24
C ASP A 119 -3.41 15.02 16.47
N LEU A 120 -2.92 13.79 16.29
CA LEU A 120 -2.09 13.07 17.27
C LEU A 120 -0.58 13.43 17.20
N GLY A 121 -0.18 14.40 16.37
CA GLY A 121 1.15 14.96 16.34
C GLY A 121 2.12 14.35 15.31
N SER A 122 1.62 13.63 14.32
CA SER A 122 2.44 13.17 13.20
C SER A 122 2.18 14.01 11.94
N ASP A 123 3.24 14.43 11.23
CA ASP A 123 3.07 14.85 9.83
C ASP A 123 2.64 13.63 9.02
N VAL A 124 1.51 13.72 8.33
CA VAL A 124 1.00 12.60 7.53
C VAL A 124 1.28 12.85 6.07
N TYR A 125 1.95 11.89 5.43
CA TYR A 125 2.24 11.90 4.00
C TYR A 125 1.45 10.80 3.29
N ILE A 126 0.85 11.14 2.18
CA ILE A 126 0.21 10.20 1.27
C ILE A 126 0.50 10.62 -0.17
N TYR A 127 1.05 9.69 -0.97
CA TYR A 127 1.31 9.91 -2.40
C TYR A 127 0.40 9.03 -3.22
N ASP A 128 -0.19 9.57 -4.28
CA ASP A 128 -0.84 8.74 -5.28
C ASP A 128 0.20 7.84 -5.96
N TYR A 129 -0.13 6.59 -6.19
CA TYR A 129 0.73 5.69 -6.96
C TYR A 129 0.97 6.26 -8.36
N ARG A 130 2.14 5.95 -8.95
CA ARG A 130 2.38 6.36 -10.35
C ARG A 130 1.20 5.97 -11.24
N GLY A 131 0.71 6.91 -12.06
CA GLY A 131 -0.46 6.76 -12.91
C GLY A 131 -1.81 6.90 -12.21
N TYR A 132 -1.84 7.15 -10.88
CA TYR A 132 -3.07 7.44 -10.13
C TYR A 132 -3.18 8.92 -9.79
N GLY A 133 -4.41 9.37 -9.54
CA GLY A 133 -4.72 10.67 -8.96
C GLY A 133 -3.97 11.82 -9.61
N VAL A 134 -3.04 12.43 -8.88
CA VAL A 134 -2.21 13.56 -9.34
C VAL A 134 -0.76 13.14 -9.68
N SER A 135 -0.45 11.84 -9.65
CA SER A 135 0.85 11.29 -10.03
C SER A 135 0.96 10.99 -11.51
N HIS A 136 2.16 11.17 -12.07
CA HIS A 136 2.49 10.79 -13.44
C HIS A 136 2.94 9.32 -13.52
N GLY A 137 3.24 8.85 -14.75
CA GLY A 137 3.80 7.53 -15.01
C GLY A 137 2.77 6.45 -15.26
N LYS A 138 3.24 5.20 -15.27
CA LYS A 138 2.42 4.00 -15.49
C LYS A 138 2.44 3.12 -14.25
N SER A 139 1.28 2.68 -13.81
CA SER A 139 1.15 1.82 -12.65
C SER A 139 1.70 0.41 -12.96
N ARG A 140 2.74 0.02 -12.22
CA ARG A 140 3.34 -1.31 -12.24
C ARG A 140 3.77 -1.65 -10.83
N LEU A 141 3.56 -2.89 -10.40
CA LEU A 141 3.87 -3.31 -9.03
C LEU A 141 5.33 -3.05 -8.66
N ALA A 142 6.27 -3.50 -9.49
CA ALA A 142 7.69 -3.32 -9.25
C ALA A 142 8.05 -1.83 -9.12
N ALA A 143 7.57 -1.01 -10.05
CA ALA A 143 7.84 0.41 -10.07
C ALA A 143 7.25 1.14 -8.84
N ILE A 144 6.06 0.75 -8.39
CA ILE A 144 5.45 1.34 -7.18
C ILE A 144 6.22 0.93 -5.91
N VAL A 145 6.73 -0.30 -5.86
CA VAL A 145 7.61 -0.74 -4.76
C VAL A 145 8.87 0.11 -4.73
N ASP A 146 9.53 0.32 -5.88
CA ASP A 146 10.73 1.16 -5.99
C ASP A 146 10.44 2.62 -5.61
N ASP A 147 9.29 3.17 -6.02
CA ASP A 147 8.85 4.51 -5.59
C ASP A 147 8.80 4.62 -4.06
N TYR A 148 8.23 3.63 -3.39
CA TYR A 148 8.10 3.66 -1.94
C TYR A 148 9.44 3.46 -1.21
N ILE A 149 10.38 2.71 -1.77
CA ILE A 149 11.76 2.68 -1.27
C ILE A 149 12.36 4.10 -1.29
N GLU A 150 12.20 4.82 -2.40
CA GLU A 150 12.73 6.16 -2.58
C GLU A 150 12.02 7.19 -1.69
N ILE A 151 10.68 7.14 -1.58
CA ILE A 151 9.89 8.03 -0.71
C ILE A 151 10.31 7.84 0.75
N VAL A 152 10.40 6.60 1.24
CA VAL A 152 10.83 6.32 2.62
C VAL A 152 12.25 6.83 2.84
N GLY A 153 13.16 6.58 1.89
CA GLY A 153 14.53 7.12 1.93
C GLY A 153 14.53 8.65 2.06
N HIS A 154 13.76 9.33 1.24
CA HIS A 154 13.62 10.79 1.28
C HIS A 154 13.04 11.28 2.60
N LEU A 155 11.92 10.74 3.07
CA LEU A 155 11.29 11.17 4.33
C LEU A 155 12.22 10.98 5.52
N ASN A 156 13.09 9.97 5.48
CA ASN A 156 14.09 9.72 6.51
C ASN A 156 15.20 10.79 6.57
N THR A 157 15.38 11.60 5.52
CA THR A 157 16.31 12.74 5.53
C THR A 157 15.73 14.00 6.18
N LEU A 158 14.41 14.03 6.46
CA LEU A 158 13.72 15.21 6.97
C LEU A 158 13.87 15.43 8.49
N GLY A 159 14.59 14.56 9.19
CA GLY A 159 14.96 14.77 10.61
C GLY A 159 13.89 14.39 11.64
N TYR A 160 12.84 13.64 11.24
CA TYR A 160 11.84 13.12 12.19
C TYR A 160 12.45 12.07 13.13
N GLY A 161 12.12 12.16 14.42
CA GLY A 161 12.58 11.21 15.44
C GLY A 161 11.92 9.83 15.34
N LYS A 162 10.64 9.76 14.95
CA LYS A 162 9.89 8.51 14.73
C LYS A 162 9.38 8.45 13.29
N ARG A 163 9.38 7.25 12.71
CA ARG A 163 9.11 6.97 11.30
C ARG A 163 8.06 5.88 11.21
N PHE A 164 6.82 6.29 10.93
CA PHE A 164 5.67 5.42 10.92
C PHE A 164 5.21 5.14 9.50
N LEU A 165 4.81 3.89 9.24
CA LEU A 165 4.31 3.44 7.95
C LEU A 165 2.95 2.76 8.16
N TYR A 166 1.97 3.07 7.32
CA TYR A 166 0.65 2.46 7.36
C TYR A 166 0.25 2.02 5.95
N GLY A 167 0.25 0.72 5.71
CA GLY A 167 -0.14 0.11 4.45
C GLY A 167 -1.54 -0.48 4.52
N ILE A 168 -2.42 0.01 3.65
CA ILE A 168 -3.81 -0.42 3.53
C ILE A 168 -3.92 -1.37 2.33
N SER A 169 -4.35 -2.63 2.54
CA SER A 169 -4.56 -3.58 1.44
C SER A 169 -3.30 -3.70 0.57
N MET A 170 -3.36 -3.31 -0.71
CA MET A 170 -2.20 -3.26 -1.60
C MET A 170 -1.05 -2.40 -1.03
N GLY A 171 -1.35 -1.35 -0.27
CA GLY A 171 -0.33 -0.54 0.40
C GLY A 171 0.49 -1.35 1.40
N GLY A 172 -0.12 -2.33 2.08
CA GLY A 172 0.60 -3.28 2.94
C GLY A 172 1.54 -4.19 2.14
N VAL A 173 1.10 -4.67 0.97
CA VAL A 173 1.95 -5.43 0.04
C VAL A 173 3.16 -4.58 -0.38
N ILE A 174 2.92 -3.32 -0.77
CA ILE A 174 3.96 -2.41 -1.25
C ILE A 174 4.97 -2.10 -0.12
N LEU A 175 4.52 -1.71 1.07
CA LEU A 175 5.41 -1.34 2.16
C LEU A 175 6.24 -2.52 2.67
N LEU A 176 5.66 -3.73 2.76
CA LEU A 176 6.43 -4.93 3.11
C LEU A 176 7.52 -5.19 2.06
N ASN A 177 7.19 -5.15 0.78
CA ASN A 177 8.17 -5.33 -0.29
C ASN A 177 9.24 -4.24 -0.30
N ALA A 178 8.86 -2.98 -0.08
CA ALA A 178 9.79 -1.86 -0.13
C ALA A 178 10.76 -1.85 1.05
N VAL A 179 10.28 -2.04 2.28
CA VAL A 179 11.08 -1.78 3.48
C VAL A 179 10.88 -2.79 4.61
N GLY A 180 10.07 -3.83 4.45
CA GLY A 180 9.70 -4.75 5.52
C GLY A 180 10.90 -5.31 6.29
N ASN A 181 11.93 -5.76 5.58
CA ASN A 181 13.17 -6.33 6.15
C ASN A 181 14.28 -5.28 6.41
N THR A 182 13.93 -4.02 6.62
CA THR A 182 14.89 -2.93 6.86
C THR A 182 14.70 -2.29 8.22
N ASN A 183 15.65 -1.42 8.61
CA ASN A 183 15.57 -0.58 9.80
C ASN A 183 15.15 0.86 9.47
N LEU A 184 14.51 1.07 8.32
CA LEU A 184 14.15 2.41 7.82
C LEU A 184 12.89 2.98 8.48
N TYR A 185 12.19 2.22 9.31
CA TYR A 185 10.97 2.65 10.01
C TYR A 185 10.99 2.27 11.51
N SER A 186 10.23 3.00 12.31
CA SER A 186 10.01 2.72 13.73
C SER A 186 8.84 1.74 13.96
N ARG A 187 7.72 1.96 13.25
CA ARG A 187 6.51 1.12 13.29
C ARG A 187 5.94 0.95 11.89
N LEU A 188 5.44 -0.24 11.59
CA LEU A 188 4.75 -0.58 10.34
C LEU A 188 3.40 -1.23 10.66
N ILE A 189 2.33 -0.67 10.12
CA ILE A 189 1.00 -1.27 10.16
C ILE A 189 0.68 -1.82 8.78
N VAL A 190 0.21 -3.07 8.75
CA VAL A 190 -0.28 -3.77 7.55
C VAL A 190 -1.73 -4.13 7.79
N ASP A 191 -2.64 -3.42 7.15
CA ASP A 191 -4.08 -3.57 7.35
C ASP A 191 -4.72 -4.22 6.13
N SER A 192 -5.27 -5.42 6.31
CA SER A 192 -6.02 -6.15 5.29
C SER A 192 -5.22 -6.43 4.01
N ALA A 193 -3.95 -6.85 4.13
CA ALA A 193 -3.12 -7.24 3.01
C ALA A 193 -3.04 -8.78 2.87
N PRO A 194 -3.12 -9.34 1.65
CA PRO A 194 -3.00 -10.79 1.46
C PRO A 194 -1.60 -11.28 1.83
N ALA A 195 -1.50 -12.51 2.32
CA ALA A 195 -0.22 -13.14 2.62
C ALA A 195 0.62 -13.38 1.36
N ARG A 196 -0.04 -13.73 0.26
CA ARG A 196 0.59 -14.05 -1.03
C ARG A 196 -0.15 -13.40 -2.18
N ILE A 197 0.57 -12.69 -3.03
CA ILE A 197 0.08 -12.19 -4.31
C ILE A 197 0.48 -13.10 -5.49
N SER A 198 1.34 -14.09 -5.25
CA SER A 198 1.66 -15.15 -6.22
C SER A 198 0.40 -15.94 -6.62
N ASN A 199 -0.57 -16.09 -5.73
CA ASN A 199 -1.89 -16.64 -6.02
C ASN A 199 -2.66 -15.85 -7.11
N LEU A 200 -2.28 -14.59 -7.30
CA LEU A 200 -2.82 -13.71 -8.36
C LEU A 200 -1.92 -13.70 -9.62
N GLY A 201 -0.90 -14.58 -9.66
CA GLY A 201 0.05 -14.72 -10.76
C GLY A 201 1.19 -13.71 -10.79
N CYS A 202 1.49 -13.11 -9.65
CA CYS A 202 2.73 -12.35 -9.45
C CYS A 202 3.87 -13.31 -9.07
N PRO A 203 5.15 -12.94 -9.25
CA PRO A 203 6.26 -13.74 -8.75
C PRO A 203 6.25 -13.82 -7.22
N GLU A 204 6.58 -14.98 -6.65
CA GLU A 204 6.62 -15.23 -5.19
C GLU A 204 7.53 -14.25 -4.42
N ARG A 205 8.57 -13.71 -5.10
CA ARG A 205 9.43 -12.69 -4.50
C ARG A 205 8.69 -11.40 -4.09
N TYR A 206 7.45 -11.19 -4.53
CA TYR A 206 6.60 -10.09 -4.11
C TYR A 206 5.57 -10.48 -3.05
N ASP A 207 5.57 -11.73 -2.59
CA ASP A 207 4.65 -12.17 -1.55
C ASP A 207 4.97 -11.46 -0.21
N PRO A 208 4.00 -10.81 0.42
CA PRO A 208 4.18 -10.14 1.71
C PRO A 208 4.84 -11.00 2.79
N VAL A 209 4.53 -12.29 2.85
CA VAL A 209 5.14 -13.22 3.81
C VAL A 209 6.66 -13.31 3.68
N ALA A 210 7.23 -13.13 2.49
CA ALA A 210 8.66 -13.17 2.26
C ALA A 210 9.40 -11.93 2.81
N HIS A 211 8.66 -10.85 3.04
CA HIS A 211 9.20 -9.54 3.43
C HIS A 211 8.86 -9.13 4.87
N LEU A 212 8.17 -9.98 5.61
CA LEU A 212 7.92 -9.72 7.03
C LEU A 212 9.26 -9.76 7.80
N PRO A 213 9.59 -8.74 8.63
CA PRO A 213 10.84 -8.71 9.37
C PRO A 213 10.91 -9.85 10.40
N ASN A 214 12.13 -10.31 10.71
CA ASN A 214 12.35 -11.34 11.75
C ASN A 214 12.00 -10.83 13.15
N ASP A 215 12.27 -9.55 13.43
CA ASP A 215 11.78 -8.85 14.61
C ASP A 215 10.43 -8.21 14.27
N GLY A 216 9.36 -8.89 14.64
CA GLY A 216 7.98 -8.44 14.43
C GLY A 216 7.49 -7.39 15.43
N ALA A 217 8.21 -7.11 16.52
CA ALA A 217 7.73 -6.19 17.57
C ALA A 217 7.38 -4.79 17.03
N ARG A 218 7.97 -4.41 15.88
CA ARG A 218 7.69 -3.16 15.18
C ARG A 218 6.54 -3.22 14.20
N VAL A 219 5.87 -4.36 14.07
CA VAL A 219 4.83 -4.60 13.06
C VAL A 219 3.50 -4.89 13.72
N MET A 220 2.44 -4.30 13.19
CA MET A 220 1.07 -4.64 13.50
C MET A 220 0.37 -5.15 12.24
N ILE A 221 -0.29 -6.30 12.35
CA ILE A 221 -1.14 -6.85 11.29
C ILE A 221 -2.59 -6.74 11.74
N ILE A 222 -3.44 -6.16 10.88
CA ILE A 222 -4.88 -6.04 11.13
C ILE A 222 -5.63 -6.89 10.10
N SER A 223 -6.57 -7.71 10.59
CA SER A 223 -7.47 -8.53 9.77
C SER A 223 -8.91 -8.33 10.22
N GLY A 224 -9.80 -8.12 9.27
CA GLY A 224 -11.22 -7.95 9.52
C GLY A 224 -12.02 -9.23 9.25
N GLY A 225 -12.82 -9.69 10.22
CA GLY A 225 -13.66 -10.89 10.08
C GLY A 225 -14.77 -10.75 9.02
N ARG A 226 -15.14 -9.50 8.67
CA ARG A 226 -16.11 -9.18 7.60
C ARG A 226 -15.46 -8.65 6.32
N ASP A 227 -14.14 -8.77 6.20
CA ASP A 227 -13.44 -8.35 4.99
C ASP A 227 -13.75 -9.32 3.83
N SER A 228 -14.50 -8.81 2.84
CA SER A 228 -14.85 -9.56 1.62
C SER A 228 -13.89 -9.30 0.46
N VAL A 229 -12.97 -8.33 0.59
CA VAL A 229 -11.97 -7.99 -0.43
C VAL A 229 -10.71 -8.82 -0.22
N VAL A 230 -10.22 -8.87 1.02
CA VAL A 230 -9.13 -9.75 1.47
C VAL A 230 -9.68 -10.59 2.63
N PRO A 231 -10.40 -11.68 2.35
CA PRO A 231 -10.95 -12.53 3.38
C PRO A 231 -9.88 -13.04 4.35
N PRO A 232 -10.22 -13.28 5.63
CA PRO A 232 -9.26 -13.70 6.66
C PRO A 232 -8.34 -14.85 6.23
N GLY A 233 -8.87 -15.87 5.55
CA GLY A 233 -8.07 -17.00 5.05
C GLY A 233 -6.95 -16.62 4.09
N GLN A 234 -7.03 -15.48 3.41
CA GLN A 234 -5.92 -14.97 2.59
C GLN A 234 -4.81 -14.32 3.41
N MET A 235 -5.06 -14.01 4.68
CA MET A 235 -4.10 -13.43 5.60
C MET A 235 -3.49 -14.45 6.57
N ASP A 236 -4.06 -15.64 6.73
CA ASP A 236 -3.71 -16.63 7.75
C ASP A 236 -2.21 -16.95 7.83
N GLU A 237 -1.56 -17.10 6.69
CA GLU A 237 -0.13 -17.39 6.65
C GLU A 237 0.70 -16.20 7.16
N LEU A 238 0.35 -14.98 6.73
CA LEU A 238 1.01 -13.76 7.18
C LEU A 238 0.82 -13.55 8.68
N ILE A 239 -0.41 -13.73 9.18
CA ILE A 239 -0.75 -13.61 10.61
C ILE A 239 0.02 -14.64 11.42
N ARG A 240 0.03 -15.90 11.00
CA ARG A 240 0.74 -16.96 11.71
C ARG A 240 2.24 -16.68 11.80
N LEU A 241 2.87 -16.29 10.69
CA LEU A 241 4.28 -15.95 10.65
C LEU A 241 4.57 -14.69 11.50
N ALA A 242 3.73 -13.66 11.39
CA ALA A 242 3.88 -12.42 12.16
C ALA A 242 3.80 -12.70 13.68
N ARG A 243 2.85 -13.54 14.11
CA ARG A 243 2.70 -13.94 15.51
C ARG A 243 3.94 -14.65 16.05
N THR A 244 4.55 -15.56 15.27
CA THR A 244 5.80 -16.24 15.68
C THR A 244 6.99 -15.30 15.76
N ARG A 245 6.95 -14.17 15.08
CA ARG A 245 7.98 -13.12 15.10
C ARG A 245 7.72 -11.99 16.10
N GLY A 246 6.68 -12.13 16.93
CA GLY A 246 6.34 -11.17 17.98
C GLY A 246 5.58 -9.91 17.51
N ALA A 247 4.98 -9.94 16.32
CA ALA A 247 4.15 -8.84 15.84
C ALA A 247 2.84 -8.71 16.64
N ARG A 248 2.33 -7.50 16.76
CA ARG A 248 0.97 -7.27 17.26
C ARG A 248 -0.05 -7.72 16.20
N ILE A 249 -0.95 -8.60 16.59
CA ILE A 249 -2.03 -9.08 15.71
C ILE A 249 -3.36 -8.56 16.23
N LEU A 250 -4.14 -7.93 15.37
CA LEU A 250 -5.52 -7.53 15.62
C LEU A 250 -6.43 -8.24 14.61
N GLU A 251 -7.13 -9.26 15.07
CA GLU A 251 -8.20 -9.95 14.34
C GLU A 251 -9.53 -9.48 14.92
N ASP A 252 -10.22 -8.59 14.21
CA ASP A 252 -11.50 -8.03 14.69
C ASP A 252 -12.66 -8.62 13.88
N PRO A 253 -13.62 -9.31 14.52
CA PRO A 253 -14.73 -9.98 13.83
C PRO A 253 -15.71 -9.02 13.16
N GLU A 254 -15.72 -7.74 13.52
CA GLU A 254 -16.64 -6.74 12.98
C GLU A 254 -16.03 -5.90 11.86
N PHE A 255 -14.69 -5.82 11.78
CA PHE A 255 -14.02 -5.04 10.74
C PHE A 255 -14.28 -5.64 9.35
N ALA A 256 -14.67 -4.78 8.43
CA ALA A 256 -14.66 -5.06 6.99
C ALA A 256 -13.30 -4.67 6.37
N HIS A 257 -13.22 -4.59 5.03
CA HIS A 257 -12.06 -4.00 4.39
C HIS A 257 -11.92 -2.53 4.81
N PRO A 258 -10.70 -1.98 4.99
CA PRO A 258 -10.52 -0.58 5.36
C PRO A 258 -11.35 0.38 4.50
N TYR A 259 -12.01 1.34 5.12
CA TYR A 259 -12.98 2.27 4.51
C TYR A 259 -14.30 1.62 4.02
N GLN A 260 -14.52 0.33 4.30
CA GLN A 260 -15.78 -0.36 4.04
C GLN A 260 -16.47 -0.84 5.33
N ASP A 261 -15.97 -0.42 6.48
CA ASP A 261 -16.58 -0.72 7.77
C ASP A 261 -18.05 -0.27 7.79
N SER A 262 -18.92 -1.05 8.43
CA SER A 262 -20.37 -0.84 8.41
C SER A 262 -20.83 0.44 9.11
N SER A 263 -19.95 1.09 9.89
CA SER A 263 -20.24 2.34 10.59
C SER A 263 -19.00 3.19 10.79
N ALA A 264 -19.20 4.50 10.93
CA ALA A 264 -18.14 5.43 11.29
C ALA A 264 -17.52 5.12 12.67
N ALA A 265 -18.26 4.48 13.57
CA ALA A 265 -17.75 4.08 14.87
C ALA A 265 -16.72 2.95 14.75
N LEU A 266 -16.97 1.95 13.89
CA LEU A 266 -16.03 0.88 13.60
C LEU A 266 -14.77 1.41 12.91
N HIS A 267 -14.94 2.32 11.94
CA HIS A 267 -13.80 2.97 11.30
C HIS A 267 -12.93 3.73 12.29
N ARG A 268 -13.53 4.53 13.20
CA ARG A 268 -12.79 5.22 14.26
C ARG A 268 -12.12 4.26 15.23
N ARG A 269 -12.77 3.13 15.59
CA ARG A 269 -12.13 2.11 16.44
C ARG A 269 -10.86 1.56 15.78
N ARG A 270 -10.89 1.28 14.48
CA ARG A 270 -9.70 0.87 13.70
C ARG A 270 -8.59 1.93 13.77
N GLN A 271 -8.93 3.20 13.58
CA GLN A 271 -7.97 4.31 13.68
C GLN A 271 -7.34 4.40 15.08
N HIS A 272 -8.13 4.22 16.14
CA HIS A 272 -7.61 4.20 17.51
C HIS A 272 -6.65 3.03 17.75
N GLU A 273 -6.95 1.82 17.28
CA GLU A 273 -6.05 0.67 17.38
C GLU A 273 -4.70 0.92 16.69
N VAL A 274 -4.74 1.54 15.51
CA VAL A 274 -3.52 1.97 14.79
C VAL A 274 -2.76 3.01 15.61
N ALA A 275 -3.44 4.05 16.12
CA ALA A 275 -2.82 5.11 16.90
C ALA A 275 -2.21 4.59 18.21
N ASP A 276 -2.88 3.69 18.90
CA ASP A 276 -2.38 3.05 20.12
C ASP A 276 -1.09 2.28 19.85
N PHE A 277 -1.01 1.57 18.73
CA PHE A 277 0.23 0.89 18.35
C PHE A 277 1.36 1.88 18.02
N LEU A 278 1.07 2.97 17.34
CA LEU A 278 2.06 4.00 16.99
C LEU A 278 2.59 4.75 18.23
N SER A 279 1.78 4.87 19.29
CA SER A 279 2.13 5.59 20.52
C SER A 279 3.00 4.79 21.49
N GLN A 280 3.09 3.47 21.34
CA GLN A 280 3.92 2.62 22.20
C GLN A 280 5.41 2.96 22.06
N GLU A 281 6.15 2.95 23.17
CA GLU A 281 7.61 3.21 23.21
C GLU A 281 8.43 2.03 22.71
#